data_46f3a45f2f2c28b02220d7004e2b8b45
#
_entry.id   46f3a45f2f2c28b02220d7004e2b8b45
#
_cell.length_a   1.000
_cell.length_b   1.000
_cell.length_c   1.000
_cell.angle_alpha   90.00
_cell.angle_beta   90.00
_cell.angle_gamma   90.00
#
_symmetry.space_group_name_H-M   'P 1'
#
loop_
_entity.id
_entity.type
_entity.pdbx_description
1 polymer ?
#
loop_
_entity_poly.entity_id
_entity_poly.type
_entity_poly.pdbx_seq_one_letter_code
_entity_poly.pdbx_strand_id
1 'polypeptide(L)' 'MDIDARLWRSFATVAEELHYGRAADRLRIIQPALSRQIRDLERALGVTLFDRTSRRVALSQAGRAVLG' A
#
# COMPACT_ATOMS: atom_id res chain seq x y z
N MET A 1 -11.54 8.29 -12.84
CA MET A 1 -11.64 7.56 -11.57
C MET A 1 -11.02 8.42 -10.47
N ASP A 2 -11.82 8.79 -9.48
CA ASP A 2 -11.34 9.62 -8.37
C ASP A 2 -10.81 8.73 -7.27
N ILE A 3 -9.49 8.64 -7.18
CA ILE A 3 -8.84 7.91 -6.10
C ILE A 3 -8.38 8.93 -5.06
N ASP A 4 -8.81 8.70 -3.82
CA ASP A 4 -8.46 9.57 -2.70
C ASP A 4 -6.93 9.68 -2.59
N ALA A 5 -6.42 10.90 -2.50
CA ALA A 5 -4.99 11.16 -2.38
C ALA A 5 -4.37 10.44 -1.17
N ARG A 6 -5.15 10.19 -0.12
CA ARG A 6 -4.65 9.46 1.05
C ARG A 6 -4.25 8.04 0.71
N LEU A 7 -4.96 7.40 -0.24
CA LEU A 7 -4.62 6.05 -0.67
C LEU A 7 -3.26 6.02 -1.35
N TRP A 8 -2.98 7.00 -2.21
CA TRP A 8 -1.69 7.12 -2.87
C TRP A 8 -0.56 7.36 -1.87
N ARG A 9 -0.83 8.20 -0.88
CA ARG A 9 0.15 8.48 0.18
C ARG A 9 0.45 7.23 1.00
N SER A 10 -0.58 6.48 1.34
CA SER A 10 -0.41 5.22 2.07
C SER A 10 0.39 4.22 1.26
N PHE A 11 0.09 4.10 -0.03
CA PHE A 11 0.83 3.21 -0.91
C PHE A 11 2.32 3.60 -0.96
N ALA A 12 2.62 4.89 -1.18
CA ALA A 12 4.00 5.34 -1.26
C ALA A 12 4.75 5.07 0.04
N THR A 13 4.09 5.27 1.19
CA THR A 13 4.71 5.06 2.49
C THR A 13 5.02 3.57 2.71
N VAL A 14 4.08 2.68 2.37
CA VAL A 14 4.34 1.24 2.49
C VAL A 14 5.45 0.82 1.53
N ALA A 15 5.48 1.38 0.32
CA ALA A 15 6.52 1.07 -0.66
C ALA A 15 7.91 1.44 -0.15
N GLU A 16 8.01 2.57 0.58
CA GLU A 16 9.28 2.99 1.16
C GLU A 16 9.71 2.12 2.34
N GLU A 17 8.76 1.81 3.22
CA GLU A 17 9.08 1.08 4.44
C GLU A 17 9.15 -0.42 4.23
N LEU A 18 8.35 -0.95 3.31
CA LEU A 18 8.17 -2.39 3.10
C LEU A 18 7.84 -3.11 4.41
N HIS A 19 7.09 -2.42 5.26
CA HIS A 19 6.72 -2.90 6.58
C HIS A 19 5.46 -2.14 7.02
N TYR A 20 4.35 -2.85 7.16
CA TYR A 20 3.06 -2.20 7.46
C TYR A 20 3.06 -1.48 8.80
N GLY A 21 3.71 -2.07 9.82
CA GLY A 21 3.78 -1.46 11.14
C GLY A 21 4.47 -0.10 11.12
N ARG A 22 5.65 -0.04 10.49
CA ARG A 22 6.39 1.22 10.40
C ARG A 22 5.67 2.24 9.53
N ALA A 23 5.06 1.78 8.43
CA ALA A 23 4.31 2.68 7.58
C ALA A 23 3.11 3.27 8.32
N ALA A 24 2.38 2.45 9.08
CA ALA A 24 1.25 2.91 9.88
C ALA A 24 1.69 3.95 10.90
N ASP A 25 2.84 3.72 11.54
CA ASP A 25 3.40 4.68 12.51
C ASP A 25 3.71 6.02 11.85
N ARG A 26 4.32 5.99 10.65
CA ARG A 26 4.61 7.22 9.92
C ARG A 26 3.33 7.98 9.55
N LEU A 27 2.29 7.25 9.20
CA LEU A 27 1.01 7.83 8.79
C LEU A 27 0.11 8.16 9.98
N ARG A 28 0.51 7.77 11.19
CA ARG A 28 -0.25 7.99 12.43
C ARG A 28 -1.64 7.36 12.36
N ILE A 29 -1.71 6.16 11.83
CA ILE A 29 -2.93 5.37 11.78
C ILE A 29 -2.63 3.97 12.31
N ILE A 30 -3.69 3.24 12.66
CA ILE A 30 -3.53 1.85 13.09
C ILE A 30 -3.30 0.97 11.87
N GLN A 31 -2.59 -0.13 12.07
CA GLN A 31 -2.23 -1.02 10.96
C GLN A 31 -3.44 -1.57 10.20
N PRO A 32 -4.54 -1.99 10.86
CA PRO A 32 -5.72 -2.44 10.11
C PRO A 32 -6.30 -1.38 9.18
N ALA A 33 -6.25 -0.10 9.58
CA ALA A 33 -6.72 0.98 8.73
C ALA A 33 -5.83 1.12 7.49
N LEU A 34 -4.51 1.01 7.68
CA LEU A 34 -3.57 1.05 6.56
C LEU A 34 -3.81 -0.10 5.60
N SER A 35 -3.98 -1.31 6.12
CA SER A 35 -4.25 -2.49 5.29
C SER A 35 -5.52 -2.30 4.46
N ARG A 36 -6.56 -1.71 5.05
CA ARG A 36 -7.80 -1.43 4.34
C ARG A 36 -7.57 -0.42 3.22
N GLN A 37 -6.82 0.63 3.50
CA GLN A 37 -6.51 1.64 2.49
C GLN A 37 -5.78 1.05 1.29
N ILE A 38 -4.81 0.18 1.55
CA ILE A 38 -4.08 -0.48 0.46
C ILE A 38 -5.01 -1.37 -0.36
N ARG A 39 -5.90 -2.13 0.29
CA ARG A 39 -6.86 -2.96 -0.41
C ARG A 39 -7.84 -2.13 -1.24
N ASP A 40 -8.27 -0.99 -0.71
CA ASP A 40 -9.16 -0.10 -1.45
C ASP A 40 -8.48 0.42 -2.70
N LEU A 41 -7.22 0.79 -2.60
CA LEU A 41 -6.44 1.23 -3.76
C LEU A 41 -6.27 0.10 -4.77
N GLU A 42 -5.91 -1.09 -4.30
CA GLU A 42 -5.77 -2.26 -5.18
C GLU A 42 -7.08 -2.55 -5.91
N ARG A 43 -8.19 -2.46 -5.19
CA ARG A 43 -9.51 -2.69 -5.79
C ARG A 43 -9.84 -1.63 -6.84
N ALA A 44 -9.53 -0.37 -6.54
CA ALA A 44 -9.77 0.73 -7.47
C ALA A 44 -8.95 0.58 -8.75
N LEU A 45 -7.71 0.10 -8.62
CA LEU A 45 -6.81 -0.08 -9.76
C LEU A 45 -6.97 -1.43 -10.46
N GLY A 46 -7.62 -2.39 -9.79
CA GLY A 46 -7.80 -3.73 -10.32
C GLY A 46 -6.52 -4.56 -10.36
N VAL A 47 -5.53 -4.23 -9.53
CA VAL A 47 -4.26 -4.95 -9.47
C VAL A 47 -3.82 -5.12 -8.02
N THR A 48 -2.96 -6.10 -7.79
CA THR A 48 -2.30 -6.29 -6.49
C THR A 48 -1.01 -5.49 -6.49
N LEU A 49 -0.85 -4.62 -5.50
CA LEU A 49 0.32 -3.73 -5.42
C LEU A 49 1.46 -4.34 -4.60
N PHE A 50 1.12 -5.15 -3.59
CA PHE A 50 2.11 -5.78 -2.73
C PHE A 50 1.93 -7.29 -2.71
N ASP A 51 3.05 -7.99 -2.77
CA ASP A 51 3.08 -9.43 -2.67
C ASP A 51 3.09 -9.81 -1.18
N ARG A 52 2.09 -10.59 -0.76
CA ARG A 52 1.92 -10.97 0.65
C ARG A 52 2.08 -12.45 0.88
N THR A 53 2.69 -13.17 -0.07
CA THR A 53 2.82 -14.62 0.03
C THR A 53 3.95 -15.04 0.97
N SER A 54 4.79 -14.11 1.40
CA SER A 54 5.89 -14.39 2.32
C SER A 54 5.76 -13.50 3.55
N ARG A 55 6.65 -13.71 4.52
CA ARG A 55 6.69 -12.88 5.73
C ARG A 55 7.10 -11.44 5.43
N ARG A 56 7.64 -11.21 4.25
CA ARG A 56 8.11 -9.88 3.86
C ARG A 56 7.11 -9.25 2.91
N VAL A 57 6.93 -7.95 3.08
CA VAL A 57 6.16 -7.14 2.15
C VAL A 57 7.09 -6.77 1.00
N ALA A 58 6.65 -7.01 -0.22
CA ALA A 58 7.42 -6.63 -1.40
C ALA A 58 6.47 -6.07 -2.43
N LEU A 59 6.96 -5.11 -3.23
CA LEU A 59 6.17 -4.59 -4.33
C LEU A 59 5.94 -5.68 -5.37
N SER A 60 4.70 -5.82 -5.82
CA SER A 60 4.40 -6.66 -6.96
C SER A 60 4.93 -6.00 -8.23
N GLN A 61 4.89 -6.72 -9.35
CA GLN A 61 5.25 -6.14 -10.63
C GLN A 61 4.35 -4.94 -10.95
N ALA A 62 3.04 -5.08 -10.70
CA ALA A 62 2.09 -3.99 -10.90
C ALA A 62 2.39 -2.82 -9.95
N GLY A 63 2.76 -3.10 -8.70
CA GLY A 63 3.12 -2.06 -7.74
C GLY A 63 4.32 -1.25 -8.19
N ARG A 64 5.33 -1.90 -8.75
CA ARG A 64 6.50 -1.20 -9.29
C ARG A 64 6.11 -0.30 -10.45
N ALA A 65 5.24 -0.77 -11.32
CA ALA A 65 4.79 0.02 -12.47
C ALA A 65 4.01 1.25 -12.02
N VAL A 66 3.15 1.09 -11.00
CA VAL A 66 2.35 2.20 -10.46
C VAL A 66 3.23 3.21 -9.75
N LEU A 67 4.22 2.74 -8.99
CA LEU A 67 5.12 3.61 -8.26
C LEU A 67 5.98 4.44 -9.22
N GLY A 68 6.22 3.91 -10.38
CA GLY A 68 7.00 4.59 -11.39
C GLY A 68 8.45 4.35 -11.26
#